data_b9c49c76da816aeb067d18a756d53795
#
_entry.id   b9c49c76da816aeb067d18a756d53795
#
_cell.length_a   1.000
_cell.length_b   1.000
_cell.length_c   1.000
_cell.angle_alpha   90.00
_cell.angle_beta   90.00
_cell.angle_gamma   90.00
#
_symmetry.space_group_name_H-M   'P 1'
#
loop_
_entity.id
_entity.type
_entity.pdbx_description
1 polymer ?
#
loop_
_entity_poly.entity_id
_entity_poly.type
_entity_poly.pdbx_seq_one_letter_code
_entity_poly.pdbx_strand_id
1 'polypeptide(L)'
;DLGKLKKQFDIIESSGVLHHMKDPIAGLRILNTCLKAGGLMNIGLYSELARKHIIEVKKEISNSGIKATLQEMRSFRSNIIKSDKTVYKQIQTSYDFYSTSSLRDLLFHTQEQRFTLPQIKKYLAELDLHFCGFETELLEHFNLSNPGEDALYDLEKWNIYEQENPKS
;
A
#
# COMPACT_ATOMS: atom_id res chain seq x y z
N ASP A 1 -2.76 -9.16 21.53
CA ASP A 1 -4.07 -9.31 20.90
C ASP A 1 -4.89 -8.04 21.17
N LEU A 2 -4.89 -7.11 20.17
CA LEU A 2 -5.57 -5.80 20.26
C LEU A 2 -7.08 -5.95 20.55
N GLY A 3 -7.73 -7.01 20.05
CA GLY A 3 -9.15 -7.25 20.31
C GLY A 3 -9.51 -7.50 21.78
N LYS A 4 -8.50 -7.73 22.65
CA LYS A 4 -8.69 -7.84 24.10
C LYS A 4 -8.46 -6.53 24.85
N LEU A 5 -8.01 -5.49 24.12
CA LEU A 5 -7.75 -4.19 24.71
C LEU A 5 -9.06 -3.47 24.99
N LYS A 6 -9.43 -3.31 26.27
CA LYS A 6 -10.61 -2.55 26.71
C LYS A 6 -10.29 -1.05 26.80
N LYS A 7 -9.62 -0.50 25.76
CA LYS A 7 -9.23 0.92 25.71
C LYS A 7 -9.58 1.48 24.34
N GLN A 8 -9.96 2.74 24.32
CA GLN A 8 -10.21 3.51 23.10
C GLN A 8 -9.24 4.68 23.02
N PHE A 9 -8.87 5.04 21.80
CA PHE A 9 -7.87 6.04 21.47
C PHE A 9 -8.48 7.12 20.59
N ASP A 10 -7.99 8.34 20.72
CA ASP A 10 -8.39 9.47 19.88
C ASP A 10 -7.71 9.38 18.50
N ILE A 11 -6.51 8.81 18.46
CA ILE A 11 -5.70 8.65 17.24
C ILE A 11 -5.17 7.21 17.19
N ILE A 12 -5.30 6.56 16.03
CA ILE A 12 -4.71 5.26 15.73
C ILE A 12 -3.89 5.39 14.45
N GLU A 13 -2.63 4.97 14.51
CA GLU A 13 -1.76 4.87 13.35
C GLU A 13 -1.41 3.40 13.10
N SER A 14 -1.58 2.95 11.85
CA SER A 14 -1.26 1.60 11.42
C SER A 14 -0.69 1.61 9.99
N SER A 15 0.58 1.87 9.88
CA SER A 15 1.33 1.80 8.62
C SER A 15 2.17 0.53 8.57
N GLY A 16 2.25 -0.12 7.40
CA GLY A 16 3.08 -1.32 7.21
C GLY A 16 2.56 -2.60 7.88
N VAL A 17 1.31 -2.65 8.35
CA VAL A 17 0.80 -3.78 9.15
C VAL A 17 -0.34 -4.53 8.47
N LEU A 18 -1.42 -3.85 8.16
CA LEU A 18 -2.67 -4.50 7.73
C LEU A 18 -2.50 -5.30 6.44
N HIS A 19 -1.74 -4.79 5.48
CA HIS A 19 -1.53 -5.45 4.20
C HIS A 19 -0.68 -6.73 4.28
N HIS A 20 -0.05 -7.00 5.42
CA HIS A 20 0.65 -8.26 5.68
C HIS A 20 -0.22 -9.29 6.43
N MET A 21 -1.40 -8.91 6.88
CA MET A 21 -2.33 -9.82 7.55
C MET A 21 -3.02 -10.76 6.55
N LYS A 22 -3.40 -11.94 7.01
CA LYS A 22 -4.22 -12.86 6.21
C LYS A 22 -5.61 -12.29 5.92
N ASP A 23 -6.16 -11.57 6.90
CA ASP A 23 -7.43 -10.85 6.79
C ASP A 23 -7.24 -9.40 7.30
N PRO A 24 -6.88 -8.47 6.40
CA PRO A 24 -6.69 -7.07 6.76
C PRO A 24 -7.95 -6.39 7.28
N ILE A 25 -9.12 -6.82 6.79
CA ILE A 25 -10.40 -6.23 7.18
C ILE A 25 -10.78 -6.62 8.60
N ALA A 26 -10.51 -7.85 9.01
CA ALA A 26 -10.65 -8.23 10.42
C ALA A 26 -9.72 -7.38 11.31
N GLY A 27 -8.49 -7.09 10.84
CA GLY A 27 -7.59 -6.16 11.52
C GLY A 27 -8.17 -4.75 11.64
N LEU A 28 -8.68 -4.20 10.54
CA LEU A 28 -9.29 -2.88 10.51
C LEU A 28 -10.53 -2.79 11.42
N ARG A 29 -11.38 -3.83 11.44
CA ARG A 29 -12.52 -3.91 12.36
C ARG A 29 -12.09 -3.83 13.83
N ILE A 30 -11.02 -4.54 14.18
CA ILE A 30 -10.47 -4.47 15.55
C ILE A 30 -9.98 -3.06 15.87
N LEU A 31 -9.23 -2.42 14.95
CA LEU A 31 -8.78 -1.04 15.14
C LEU A 31 -9.97 -0.09 15.33
N ASN A 32 -11.04 -0.27 14.53
CA ASN A 32 -12.25 0.54 14.66
C ASN A 32 -12.92 0.40 16.04
N THR A 33 -12.92 -0.80 16.64
CA THR A 33 -13.45 -0.97 18.04
C THR A 33 -12.59 -0.24 19.09
N CYS A 34 -11.34 0.02 18.77
CA CYS A 34 -10.40 0.75 19.63
C CYS A 34 -10.42 2.28 19.37
N LEU A 35 -11.14 2.75 18.36
CA LEU A 35 -11.24 4.17 18.05
C LEU A 35 -12.40 4.79 18.84
N LYS A 36 -12.18 5.96 19.42
CA LYS A 36 -13.27 6.76 20.01
C LYS A 36 -14.16 7.35 18.93
N ALA A 37 -15.41 7.67 19.27
CA ALA A 37 -16.26 8.45 18.40
C ALA A 37 -15.61 9.81 18.08
N GLY A 38 -15.52 10.16 16.79
CA GLY A 38 -14.82 11.36 16.32
C GLY A 38 -13.28 11.25 16.33
N GLY A 39 -12.72 10.07 16.62
CA GLY A 39 -11.29 9.82 16.54
C GLY A 39 -10.80 9.67 15.10
N LEU A 40 -9.49 9.74 14.89
CA LEU A 40 -8.84 9.64 13.58
C LEU A 40 -8.00 8.38 13.46
N MET A 41 -8.02 7.75 12.27
CA MET A 41 -7.09 6.67 11.92
C MET A 41 -6.23 7.07 10.72
N ASN A 42 -4.91 6.89 10.83
CA ASN A 42 -3.98 6.92 9.72
C ASN A 42 -3.60 5.48 9.35
N ILE A 43 -3.97 5.04 8.13
CA ILE A 43 -3.82 3.65 7.68
C ILE A 43 -2.98 3.62 6.40
N GLY A 44 -1.81 2.99 6.46
CA GLY A 44 -0.98 2.73 5.29
C GLY A 44 -1.35 1.40 4.63
N LEU A 45 -1.83 1.45 3.39
CA LEU A 45 -2.19 0.29 2.56
C LEU A 45 -1.45 0.34 1.22
N TYR A 46 -1.30 -0.83 0.58
CA TYR A 46 -0.70 -0.90 -0.75
C TYR A 46 -1.77 -0.82 -1.84
N SER A 47 -1.58 0.10 -2.79
CA SER A 47 -2.39 0.19 -4.00
C SER A 47 -2.12 -1.01 -4.92
N GLU A 48 -3.18 -1.62 -5.43
CA GLU A 48 -3.06 -2.66 -6.45
C GLU A 48 -2.52 -2.10 -7.77
N LEU A 49 -2.92 -0.90 -8.13
CA LEU A 49 -2.53 -0.26 -9.38
C LEU A 49 -1.07 0.19 -9.35
N ALA A 50 -0.65 0.90 -8.31
CA ALA A 50 0.71 1.40 -8.16
C ALA A 50 1.74 0.27 -8.04
N ARG A 51 1.34 -0.91 -7.54
CA ARG A 51 2.25 -2.05 -7.35
C ARG A 51 2.26 -3.06 -8.50
N LYS A 52 1.66 -2.79 -9.65
CA LYS A 52 1.64 -3.69 -10.83
C LYS A 52 3.03 -4.15 -11.24
N HIS A 53 3.99 -3.25 -11.29
CA HIS A 53 5.37 -3.55 -11.65
C HIS A 53 6.07 -4.48 -10.63
N ILE A 54 5.75 -4.36 -9.35
CA ILE A 54 6.26 -5.24 -8.28
C ILE A 54 5.67 -6.63 -8.43
N ILE A 55 4.37 -6.73 -8.73
CA ILE A 55 3.67 -8.01 -8.97
C ILE A 55 4.30 -8.77 -10.12
N GLU A 56 4.64 -8.06 -11.22
CA GLU A 56 5.28 -8.66 -12.38
C GLU A 56 6.63 -9.27 -12.02
N VAL A 57 7.47 -8.54 -11.28
CA VAL A 57 8.78 -9.04 -10.85
C VAL A 57 8.64 -10.18 -9.83
N LYS A 58 7.69 -10.13 -8.91
CA LYS A 58 7.38 -11.24 -7.99
C LYS A 58 6.98 -12.52 -8.74
N LYS A 59 6.20 -12.41 -9.81
CA LYS A 59 5.85 -13.54 -10.68
C LYS A 59 7.10 -14.11 -11.37
N GLU A 60 7.99 -13.26 -11.86
CA GLU A 60 9.25 -13.70 -12.47
C GLU A 60 10.13 -14.46 -11.46
N ILE A 61 10.28 -13.93 -10.23
CA ILE A 61 11.00 -14.61 -9.13
C ILE A 61 10.41 -15.99 -8.85
N SER A 62 9.09 -16.07 -8.70
CA SER A 62 8.38 -17.32 -8.42
C SER A 62 8.57 -18.35 -9.55
N ASN A 63 8.43 -17.93 -10.80
CA ASN A 63 8.58 -18.79 -11.98
C ASN A 63 10.02 -19.30 -12.16
N SER A 64 11.00 -18.47 -11.76
CA SER A 64 12.42 -18.83 -11.84
C SER A 64 12.91 -19.63 -10.64
N GLY A 65 12.08 -19.87 -9.64
CA GLY A 65 12.44 -20.61 -8.43
C GLY A 65 13.49 -19.93 -7.55
N ILE A 66 13.69 -18.61 -7.71
CA ILE A 66 14.66 -17.83 -6.94
C ILE A 66 14.20 -17.74 -5.48
N LYS A 67 15.07 -18.15 -4.55
CA LYS A 67 14.76 -18.18 -3.10
C LYS A 67 15.15 -16.86 -2.43
N ALA A 68 14.52 -16.59 -1.29
CA ALA A 68 14.83 -15.43 -0.45
C ALA A 68 16.14 -15.61 0.37
N THR A 69 17.16 -16.27 -0.18
CA THR A 69 18.48 -16.33 0.42
C THR A 69 19.27 -15.05 0.12
N LEU A 70 20.17 -14.67 1.02
CA LEU A 70 20.96 -13.45 0.84
C LEU A 70 21.74 -13.43 -0.47
N GLN A 71 22.27 -14.58 -0.86
CA GLN A 71 23.04 -14.74 -2.10
C GLN A 71 22.15 -14.57 -3.33
N GLU A 72 21.01 -15.26 -3.40
CA GLU A 72 20.10 -15.19 -4.55
C GLU A 72 19.47 -13.81 -4.70
N MET A 73 19.06 -13.17 -3.58
CA MET A 73 18.55 -11.80 -3.60
C MET A 73 19.58 -10.81 -4.13
N ARG A 74 20.85 -10.91 -3.72
CA ARG A 74 21.95 -10.05 -4.23
C ARG A 74 22.22 -10.29 -5.71
N SER A 75 22.23 -11.54 -6.15
CA SER A 75 22.39 -11.89 -7.56
C SER A 75 21.25 -11.36 -8.40
N PHE A 76 20.01 -11.55 -7.95
CA PHE A 76 18.83 -11.05 -8.65
C PHE A 76 18.82 -9.51 -8.72
N ARG A 77 19.14 -8.83 -7.61
CA ARG A 77 19.31 -7.37 -7.61
C ARG A 77 20.36 -6.89 -8.61
N SER A 78 21.52 -7.58 -8.69
CA SER A 78 22.55 -7.27 -9.66
C SER A 78 22.05 -7.44 -11.10
N ASN A 79 21.21 -8.45 -11.37
CA ASN A 79 20.60 -8.64 -12.68
C ASN A 79 19.60 -7.53 -13.02
N ILE A 80 18.79 -7.10 -12.05
CA ILE A 80 17.90 -5.95 -12.21
C ILE A 80 18.68 -4.69 -12.59
N ILE A 81 19.77 -4.39 -11.88
CA ILE A 81 20.60 -3.19 -12.13
C ILE A 81 21.21 -3.18 -13.54
N LYS A 82 21.59 -4.34 -14.05
CA LYS A 82 22.23 -4.48 -15.36
C LYS A 82 21.24 -4.55 -16.54
N SER A 83 19.97 -4.63 -16.25
CA SER A 83 18.92 -4.87 -17.26
C SER A 83 18.25 -3.57 -17.70
N ASP A 84 17.93 -3.48 -18.98
CA ASP A 84 17.16 -2.36 -19.55
C ASP A 84 15.63 -2.56 -19.54
N LYS A 85 15.13 -3.65 -18.95
CA LYS A 85 13.69 -3.88 -18.83
C LYS A 85 13.02 -2.70 -18.08
N THR A 86 11.96 -2.15 -18.65
CA THR A 86 11.22 -1.02 -18.06
C THR A 86 10.72 -1.31 -16.65
N VAL A 87 10.18 -2.51 -16.41
CA VAL A 87 9.71 -2.94 -15.09
C VAL A 87 10.84 -2.94 -14.05
N TYR A 88 12.06 -3.28 -14.43
CA TYR A 88 13.21 -3.26 -13.53
C TYR A 88 13.68 -1.83 -13.22
N LYS A 89 13.61 -0.94 -14.22
CA LYS A 89 13.89 0.49 -13.98
C LYS A 89 12.89 1.10 -13.00
N GLN A 90 11.62 0.69 -13.07
CA GLN A 90 10.61 1.11 -12.10
C GLN A 90 10.91 0.60 -10.69
N ILE A 91 11.34 -0.66 -10.53
CA ILE A 91 11.74 -1.19 -9.21
C ILE A 91 12.91 -0.41 -8.62
N GLN A 92 13.85 0.01 -9.43
CA GLN A 92 15.03 0.78 -9.00
C GLN A 92 14.71 2.19 -8.51
N THR A 93 13.51 2.73 -8.78
CA THR A 93 13.10 4.02 -8.22
C THR A 93 12.69 3.92 -6.74
N SER A 94 12.40 2.72 -6.24
CA SER A 94 12.08 2.50 -4.83
C SER A 94 13.32 2.52 -3.95
N TYR A 95 13.29 3.26 -2.85
CA TYR A 95 14.33 3.21 -1.81
C TYR A 95 14.51 1.81 -1.22
N ASP A 96 13.44 1.04 -1.14
CA ASP A 96 13.43 -0.34 -0.63
C ASP A 96 14.27 -1.30 -1.46
N PHE A 97 14.54 -0.97 -2.73
CA PHE A 97 15.37 -1.78 -3.60
C PHE A 97 16.83 -1.89 -3.13
N TYR A 98 17.36 -0.88 -2.46
CA TYR A 98 18.79 -0.76 -2.15
C TYR A 98 19.21 -1.45 -0.86
N SER A 99 18.33 -1.59 0.11
CA SER A 99 18.58 -2.35 1.35
C SER A 99 18.20 -3.83 1.14
N THR A 100 18.96 -4.77 1.71
CA THR A 100 18.66 -6.20 1.54
C THR A 100 17.41 -6.62 2.33
N SER A 101 17.16 -6.02 3.50
CA SER A 101 15.96 -6.27 4.30
C SER A 101 14.72 -5.75 3.59
N SER A 102 14.75 -4.49 3.14
CA SER A 102 13.64 -3.88 2.42
C SER A 102 13.40 -4.55 1.06
N LEU A 103 14.44 -4.94 0.32
CA LEU A 103 14.31 -5.73 -0.91
C LEU A 103 13.60 -7.07 -0.67
N ARG A 104 13.89 -7.72 0.47
CA ARG A 104 13.19 -8.95 0.84
C ARG A 104 11.70 -8.69 1.00
N ASP A 105 11.32 -7.64 1.69
CA ASP A 105 9.91 -7.29 1.89
C ASP A 105 9.26 -6.85 0.58
N LEU A 106 9.96 -6.06 -0.24
CA LEU A 106 9.48 -5.57 -1.52
C LEU A 106 9.17 -6.70 -2.52
N LEU A 107 10.11 -7.65 -2.71
CA LEU A 107 10.07 -8.62 -3.80
C LEU A 107 9.88 -10.08 -3.36
N PHE A 108 10.25 -10.45 -2.14
CA PHE A 108 10.29 -11.84 -1.69
C PHE A 108 9.28 -12.16 -0.58
N HIS A 109 8.56 -11.15 -0.06
CA HIS A 109 7.50 -11.40 0.91
C HIS A 109 6.31 -12.10 0.22
N THR A 110 5.87 -13.23 0.77
CA THR A 110 4.85 -14.08 0.15
C THR A 110 3.43 -13.61 0.39
N GLN A 111 3.19 -12.95 1.52
CA GLN A 111 1.85 -12.51 1.93
C GLN A 111 1.77 -10.99 1.90
N GLU A 112 1.09 -10.47 0.88
CA GLU A 112 0.84 -9.05 0.69
C GLU A 112 -0.55 -8.88 0.09
N GLN A 113 -1.40 -8.16 0.80
CA GLN A 113 -2.71 -7.75 0.32
C GLN A 113 -2.60 -6.35 -0.30
N ARG A 114 -3.28 -6.16 -1.41
CA ARG A 114 -3.34 -4.88 -2.13
C ARG A 114 -4.79 -4.48 -2.27
N PHE A 115 -5.02 -3.19 -2.34
CA PHE A 115 -6.36 -2.62 -2.32
C PHE A 115 -6.57 -1.69 -3.50
N THR A 116 -7.79 -1.70 -4.01
CA THR A 116 -8.30 -0.66 -4.91
C THR A 116 -9.07 0.38 -4.11
N LEU A 117 -9.15 1.61 -4.60
CA LEU A 117 -9.92 2.66 -3.91
C LEU A 117 -11.42 2.34 -3.79
N PRO A 118 -12.08 1.70 -4.77
CA PRO A 118 -13.45 1.20 -4.59
C PRO A 118 -13.59 0.18 -3.45
N GLN A 119 -12.61 -0.72 -3.24
CA GLN A 119 -12.62 -1.63 -2.10
C GLN A 119 -12.48 -0.88 -0.77
N ILE A 120 -11.58 0.10 -0.70
CA ILE A 120 -11.41 0.95 0.49
C ILE A 120 -12.73 1.68 0.78
N LYS A 121 -13.36 2.32 -0.22
CA LYS A 121 -14.66 2.98 -0.06
C LYS A 121 -15.71 2.05 0.55
N LYS A 122 -15.80 0.81 0.04
CA LYS A 122 -16.71 -0.19 0.58
C LYS A 122 -16.44 -0.51 2.05
N TYR A 123 -15.16 -0.71 2.42
CA TYR A 123 -14.79 -1.04 3.81
C TYR A 123 -15.04 0.12 4.77
N LEU A 124 -14.80 1.35 4.35
CA LEU A 124 -15.12 2.52 5.15
C LEU A 124 -16.64 2.60 5.44
N ALA A 125 -17.47 2.37 4.40
CA ALA A 125 -18.93 2.36 4.56
C ALA A 125 -19.40 1.22 5.49
N GLU A 126 -18.82 0.00 5.39
CA GLU A 126 -19.15 -1.12 6.27
C GLU A 126 -18.78 -0.86 7.75
N LEU A 127 -17.80 0.00 8.00
CA LEU A 127 -17.27 0.29 9.32
C LEU A 127 -17.75 1.63 9.91
N ASP A 128 -18.66 2.32 9.21
CA ASP A 128 -19.13 3.66 9.56
C ASP A 128 -17.98 4.66 9.75
N LEU A 129 -16.99 4.58 8.83
CA LEU A 129 -15.84 5.46 8.80
C LEU A 129 -15.93 6.42 7.63
N HIS A 130 -15.46 7.65 7.83
CA HIS A 130 -15.40 8.68 6.80
C HIS A 130 -13.97 8.84 6.27
N PHE A 131 -13.83 8.98 4.96
CA PHE A 131 -12.55 9.28 4.35
C PHE A 131 -12.18 10.75 4.61
N CYS A 132 -11.02 10.98 5.22
CA CYS A 132 -10.53 12.31 5.61
C CYS A 132 -9.41 12.82 4.68
N GLY A 133 -9.10 12.09 3.60
CA GLY A 133 -8.05 12.45 2.65
C GLY A 133 -6.84 11.52 2.68
N PHE A 134 -5.91 11.73 1.75
CA PHE A 134 -4.62 11.06 1.71
C PHE A 134 -3.51 11.97 2.24
N GLU A 135 -2.58 11.38 2.97
CA GLU A 135 -1.28 11.99 3.27
C GLU A 135 -0.32 11.64 2.13
N THR A 136 -0.15 12.54 1.18
CA THR A 136 0.64 12.31 -0.04
C THR A 136 1.23 13.61 -0.59
N GLU A 137 2.38 13.50 -1.27
CA GLU A 137 3.00 14.60 -2.01
C GLU A 137 2.24 14.96 -3.30
N LEU A 138 1.25 14.15 -3.69
CA LEU A 138 0.49 14.32 -4.93
C LEU A 138 -0.67 15.32 -4.81
N LEU A 139 -0.93 15.88 -3.62
CA LEU A 139 -2.07 16.76 -3.36
C LEU A 139 -2.14 17.96 -4.32
N GLU A 140 -1.00 18.61 -4.58
CA GLU A 140 -0.97 19.76 -5.49
C GLU A 140 -1.35 19.34 -6.93
N HIS A 141 -0.78 18.26 -7.42
CA HIS A 141 -1.07 17.75 -8.76
C HIS A 141 -2.52 17.27 -8.90
N PHE A 142 -3.04 16.61 -7.86
CA PHE A 142 -4.44 16.19 -7.81
C PHE A 142 -5.39 17.39 -7.86
N ASN A 143 -5.12 18.45 -7.07
CA ASN A 143 -5.94 19.65 -7.00
C ASN A 143 -5.99 20.42 -8.33
N LEU A 144 -4.90 20.42 -9.10
CA LEU A 144 -4.89 21.04 -10.44
C LEU A 144 -5.89 20.36 -11.39
N SER A 145 -6.03 19.03 -11.27
CA SER A 145 -6.95 18.25 -12.11
C SER A 145 -8.38 18.19 -11.54
N ASN A 146 -8.52 18.39 -10.24
CA ASN A 146 -9.79 18.26 -9.50
C ASN A 146 -10.00 19.48 -8.58
N PRO A 147 -10.30 20.66 -9.13
CA PRO A 147 -10.48 21.85 -8.32
C PRO A 147 -11.71 21.76 -7.42
N GLY A 148 -11.56 22.21 -6.17
CA GLY A 148 -12.60 22.26 -5.15
C GLY A 148 -12.21 21.49 -3.87
N GLU A 149 -12.51 22.09 -2.71
CA GLU A 149 -12.11 21.53 -1.41
C GLU A 149 -12.68 20.12 -1.16
N ASP A 150 -13.91 19.87 -1.58
CA ASP A 150 -14.54 18.55 -1.41
C ASP A 150 -13.90 17.43 -2.26
N ALA A 151 -13.13 17.80 -3.30
CA ALA A 151 -12.49 16.82 -4.17
C ALA A 151 -11.47 15.95 -3.42
N LEU A 152 -10.79 16.53 -2.42
CA LEU A 152 -9.80 15.83 -1.59
C LEU A 152 -10.39 14.68 -0.78
N TYR A 153 -11.69 14.74 -0.48
CA TYR A 153 -12.42 13.76 0.32
C TYR A 153 -13.25 12.80 -0.53
N ASP A 154 -13.11 12.86 -1.86
CA ASP A 154 -13.85 12.02 -2.80
C ASP A 154 -12.96 10.88 -3.34
N LEU A 155 -13.14 9.66 -2.80
CA LEU A 155 -12.41 8.47 -3.25
C LEU A 155 -12.69 8.08 -4.71
N GLU A 156 -13.80 8.52 -5.34
CA GLU A 156 -14.06 8.25 -6.76
C GLU A 156 -13.17 9.13 -7.64
N LYS A 157 -13.01 10.39 -7.29
CA LYS A 157 -12.08 11.30 -7.99
C LYS A 157 -10.63 10.81 -7.84
N TRP A 158 -10.24 10.38 -6.64
CA TRP A 158 -8.94 9.76 -6.43
C TRP A 158 -8.74 8.47 -7.23
N ASN A 159 -9.79 7.65 -7.37
CA ASN A 159 -9.72 6.43 -8.17
C ASN A 159 -9.51 6.74 -9.67
N ILE A 160 -10.19 7.74 -10.21
CA ILE A 160 -9.98 8.21 -11.59
C ILE A 160 -8.55 8.73 -11.75
N TYR A 161 -8.12 9.58 -10.83
CA TYR A 161 -6.77 10.14 -10.83
C TYR A 161 -5.69 9.06 -10.80
N GLU A 162 -5.82 8.04 -9.95
CA GLU A 162 -4.88 6.92 -9.86
C GLU A 162 -4.84 6.09 -11.17
N GLN A 163 -5.97 5.92 -11.84
CA GLN A 163 -6.04 5.23 -13.14
C GLN A 163 -5.32 6.00 -14.24
N GLU A 164 -5.42 7.30 -14.25
CA GLU A 164 -4.74 8.19 -15.20
C GLU A 164 -3.25 8.35 -14.87
N ASN A 165 -2.89 8.19 -13.60
CA ASN A 165 -1.53 8.36 -13.07
C ASN A 165 -1.05 7.09 -12.33
N PRO A 166 -0.91 5.93 -13.00
CA PRO A 166 -0.68 4.64 -12.34
C PRO A 166 0.69 4.49 -11.66
N LYS A 167 1.50 5.53 -11.63
CA LYS A 167 2.78 5.61 -10.92
C LYS A 167 2.72 6.50 -9.67
N SER A 168 1.54 7.03 -9.41
CA SER A 168 1.29 7.89 -8.25
C SER A 168 1.11 7.08 -6.96
#